data_bc7006fd5b487b3a4e4c5125f2501a9f
#
_entry.id   bc7006fd5b487b3a4e4c5125f2501a9f
#
_cell.length_a   1.000
_cell.length_b   1.000
_cell.length_c   1.000
_cell.angle_alpha   90.00
_cell.angle_beta   90.00
_cell.angle_gamma   90.00
#
_symmetry.space_group_name_H-M   'P 1'
#
loop_
_entity.id
_entity.type
_entity.pdbx_description
1 polymer ?
#
loop_
_entity_poly.entity_id
_entity_poly.type
_entity_poly.pdbx_seq_one_letter_code
_entity_poly.pdbx_strand_id
1 'polypeptide(L)'
;MLERKQYSNWKHARSFPDEAWCLMVDGMAQHLTNVPAFTVKSKSLFGKQTYDLHIIGVMFHGAKQPHVYVHDSSVPTGPNNTIQCIWNALFEQSKIQRLPPILYIQLDNTASDNKNHHVLEFASWLVEEAFLQEVIFTFQTFSD
;
A
#
# COMPACT_ATOMS: atom_id res chain seq x y z
N MET A 1 0.58 -21.53 -6.35
CA MET A 1 -0.53 -21.59 -5.35
C MET A 1 -0.89 -20.22 -4.77
N LEU A 2 0.06 -19.36 -4.44
CA LEU A 2 -0.16 -18.00 -3.94
C LEU A 2 -0.82 -17.08 -4.97
N GLU A 3 -0.37 -17.08 -6.22
CA GLU A 3 -0.97 -16.26 -7.30
C GLU A 3 -2.47 -16.56 -7.50
N ARG A 4 -2.88 -17.82 -7.36
CA ARG A 4 -4.31 -18.18 -7.43
C ARG A 4 -5.12 -17.62 -6.29
N LYS A 5 -4.55 -17.53 -5.07
CA LYS A 5 -5.21 -16.91 -3.91
C LYS A 5 -5.33 -15.38 -4.09
N GLN A 6 -4.28 -14.73 -4.55
CA GLN A 6 -4.29 -13.29 -4.83
C GLN A 6 -5.34 -12.95 -5.88
N TYR A 7 -5.37 -13.69 -6.98
CA TYR A 7 -6.38 -13.52 -8.01
C TYR A 7 -7.80 -13.78 -7.50
N SER A 8 -7.97 -14.79 -6.65
CA SER A 8 -9.26 -15.10 -6.01
C SER A 8 -9.73 -13.95 -5.11
N ASN A 9 -8.87 -13.39 -4.27
CA ASN A 9 -9.18 -12.29 -3.37
C ASN A 9 -9.55 -11.01 -4.13
N TRP A 10 -8.76 -10.67 -5.14
CA TRP A 10 -9.02 -9.55 -6.02
C TRP A 10 -10.36 -9.71 -6.79
N LYS A 11 -10.61 -10.90 -7.33
CA LYS A 11 -11.86 -11.19 -8.04
C LYS A 11 -13.06 -11.13 -7.10
N HIS A 12 -12.94 -11.66 -5.88
CA HIS A 12 -14.00 -11.60 -4.87
C HIS A 12 -14.34 -10.15 -4.53
N ALA A 13 -13.36 -9.34 -4.16
CA ALA A 13 -13.55 -7.94 -3.83
C ALA A 13 -14.18 -7.13 -4.97
N ARG A 14 -13.81 -7.42 -6.21
CA ARG A 14 -14.36 -6.74 -7.38
C ARG A 14 -15.81 -7.16 -7.71
N SER A 15 -16.13 -8.42 -7.45
CA SER A 15 -17.47 -8.97 -7.70
C SER A 15 -18.47 -8.64 -6.59
N PHE A 16 -17.98 -8.53 -5.34
CA PHE A 16 -18.79 -8.32 -4.15
C PHE A 16 -18.20 -7.19 -3.28
N PRO A 17 -18.25 -5.93 -3.75
CA PRO A 17 -17.62 -4.80 -3.07
C PRO A 17 -18.22 -4.46 -1.70
N ASP A 18 -19.43 -4.91 -1.43
CA ASP A 18 -20.09 -4.74 -0.12
C ASP A 18 -19.68 -5.83 0.90
N GLU A 19 -19.08 -6.92 0.43
CA GLU A 19 -18.61 -8.02 1.28
C GLU A 19 -17.10 -7.92 1.56
N ALA A 20 -16.32 -7.49 0.58
CA ALA A 20 -14.87 -7.43 0.70
C ALA A 20 -14.24 -6.34 -0.14
N TRP A 21 -13.15 -5.75 0.35
CA TRP A 21 -12.20 -4.98 -0.45
C TRP A 21 -10.85 -5.69 -0.49
N CYS A 22 -10.12 -5.49 -1.58
CA CYS A 22 -8.74 -5.92 -1.70
C CYS A 22 -7.87 -4.68 -1.88
N LEU A 23 -6.99 -4.44 -0.92
CA LEU A 23 -6.09 -3.31 -0.86
C LEU A 23 -4.69 -3.78 -1.24
N MET A 24 -4.09 -3.12 -2.23
CA MET A 24 -2.72 -3.32 -2.64
C MET A 24 -1.91 -2.09 -2.26
N VAL A 25 -0.81 -2.30 -1.56
CA VAL A 25 0.14 -1.23 -1.20
C VAL A 25 1.47 -1.52 -1.85
N ASP A 26 1.99 -0.53 -2.56
CA ASP A 26 3.28 -0.62 -3.23
C ASP A 26 4.02 0.71 -3.18
N GLY A 27 5.31 0.64 -2.90
CA GLY A 27 6.21 1.78 -2.89
C GLY A 27 6.96 1.92 -4.20
N MET A 28 7.01 3.11 -4.76
CA MET A 28 7.78 3.37 -5.97
C MET A 28 9.28 3.37 -5.66
N ALA A 29 10.08 2.76 -6.55
CA ALA A 29 11.53 2.71 -6.36
C ALA A 29 12.14 4.12 -6.29
N GLN A 30 12.91 4.39 -5.23
CA GLN A 30 13.46 5.71 -4.88
C GLN A 30 14.19 6.41 -6.05
N HIS A 31 14.96 5.67 -6.84
CA HIS A 31 15.71 6.24 -7.95
C HIS A 31 14.82 6.76 -9.10
N LEU A 32 13.54 6.39 -9.13
CA LEU A 32 12.58 6.85 -10.13
C LEU A 32 11.79 8.09 -9.66
N THR A 33 11.81 8.37 -8.35
CA THR A 33 10.98 9.40 -7.73
C THR A 33 11.74 10.67 -7.38
N ASN A 34 13.08 10.64 -7.42
CA ASN A 34 13.90 11.78 -7.08
C ASN A 34 13.70 12.94 -8.08
N VAL A 35 13.66 14.17 -7.57
CA VAL A 35 13.44 15.39 -8.36
C VAL A 35 14.71 16.25 -8.35
N PRO A 36 15.11 16.79 -9.50
CA PRO A 36 14.55 16.63 -10.84
C PRO A 36 14.89 15.27 -11.46
N ALA A 37 13.92 14.66 -12.17
CA ALA A 37 14.14 13.44 -12.92
C ALA A 37 14.65 13.79 -14.33
N PHE A 38 15.83 13.27 -14.67
CA PHE A 38 16.44 13.48 -15.98
C PHE A 38 16.57 12.14 -16.71
N THR A 39 16.06 12.05 -17.91
CA THR A 39 16.28 10.91 -18.81
C THR A 39 17.74 10.78 -19.23
N VAL A 40 18.44 11.92 -19.34
CA VAL A 40 19.89 11.98 -19.63
C VAL A 40 20.53 12.96 -18.66
N LYS A 41 21.47 12.49 -17.84
CA LYS A 41 22.24 13.34 -16.93
C LYS A 41 23.35 14.05 -17.71
N SER A 42 23.25 15.36 -17.89
CA SER A 42 24.35 16.15 -18.46
C SER A 42 25.51 16.23 -17.45
N LYS A 43 26.75 16.43 -17.97
CA LYS A 43 27.93 16.57 -17.12
C LYS A 43 27.83 17.70 -16.10
N SER A 44 27.07 18.76 -16.39
CA SER A 44 26.84 19.91 -15.49
C SER A 44 25.97 19.57 -14.28
N LEU A 45 25.28 18.45 -14.32
CA LEU A 45 24.40 17.98 -13.24
C LEU A 45 25.06 16.89 -12.37
N PHE A 46 26.28 16.48 -12.75
CA PHE A 46 27.04 15.52 -11.95
C PHE A 46 27.38 16.12 -10.59
N GLY A 47 27.06 15.40 -9.51
CA GLY A 47 27.34 15.85 -8.13
C GLY A 47 26.33 16.83 -7.54
N LYS A 48 25.28 17.22 -8.25
CA LYS A 48 24.18 17.98 -7.65
C LYS A 48 23.22 17.05 -6.93
N GLN A 49 22.82 17.47 -5.74
CA GLN A 49 21.83 16.74 -4.93
C GLN A 49 20.47 16.79 -5.62
N THR A 50 19.82 15.64 -5.67
CA THR A 50 18.42 15.52 -6.01
C THR A 50 17.58 15.58 -4.73
N TYR A 51 16.37 16.06 -4.85
CA TYR A 51 15.41 16.06 -3.77
C TYR A 51 14.73 14.68 -3.71
N ASP A 52 14.85 14.01 -2.58
CA ASP A 52 14.35 12.65 -2.42
C ASP A 52 12.86 12.67 -2.11
N LEU A 53 12.06 12.10 -3.03
CA LEU A 53 10.64 11.90 -2.86
C LEU A 53 10.32 10.41 -2.75
N HIS A 54 9.51 10.06 -1.77
CA HIS A 54 8.95 8.74 -1.59
C HIS A 54 7.49 8.76 -2.05
N ILE A 55 7.12 7.80 -2.87
CA ILE A 55 5.75 7.66 -3.37
C ILE A 55 5.23 6.28 -2.97
N ILE A 56 4.08 6.27 -2.29
CA ILE A 56 3.38 5.05 -1.88
C ILE A 56 2.02 5.07 -2.55
N GLY A 57 1.74 4.05 -3.35
CA GLY A 57 0.44 3.82 -3.95
C GLY A 57 -0.40 2.87 -3.11
N VAL A 58 -1.66 3.22 -2.88
CA VAL A 58 -2.67 2.36 -2.24
C VAL A 58 -3.82 2.21 -3.21
N MET A 59 -3.98 1.02 -3.76
CA MET A 59 -5.01 0.70 -4.73
C MET A 59 -6.05 -0.23 -4.11
N PHE A 60 -7.32 0.09 -4.32
CA PHE A 60 -8.43 -0.76 -3.92
C PHE A 60 -9.05 -1.50 -5.12
N HIS A 61 -9.32 -2.77 -4.93
CA HIS A 61 -10.27 -3.51 -5.74
C HIS A 61 -11.58 -3.65 -4.95
N GLY A 62 -12.70 -3.33 -5.61
CA GLY A 62 -14.02 -3.23 -4.96
C GLY A 62 -14.37 -1.80 -4.51
N ALA A 63 -13.40 -0.92 -4.38
CA ALA A 63 -13.59 0.51 -4.11
C ALA A 63 -13.19 1.36 -5.34
N LYS A 64 -13.58 2.65 -5.33
CA LYS A 64 -13.60 3.44 -6.58
C LYS A 64 -12.32 4.20 -6.88
N GLN A 65 -11.47 4.50 -5.87
CA GLN A 65 -10.36 5.43 -6.08
C GLN A 65 -9.03 4.87 -5.58
N PRO A 66 -7.96 4.97 -6.37
CA PRO A 66 -6.61 4.78 -5.86
C PRO A 66 -6.17 6.01 -5.06
N HIS A 67 -5.31 5.80 -4.07
CA HIS A 67 -4.68 6.85 -3.28
C HIS A 67 -3.18 6.83 -3.53
N VAL A 68 -2.59 8.00 -3.66
CA VAL A 68 -1.14 8.16 -3.81
C VAL A 68 -0.65 9.13 -2.74
N TYR A 69 0.32 8.67 -1.96
CA TYR A 69 0.95 9.46 -0.91
C TYR A 69 2.36 9.81 -1.32
N VAL A 70 2.68 11.09 -1.23
CA VAL A 70 4.02 11.61 -1.56
C VAL A 70 4.58 12.28 -0.31
N HIS A 71 5.78 11.90 0.07
CA HIS A 71 6.49 12.53 1.17
C HIS A 71 8.00 12.65 0.85
N ASP A 72 8.66 13.53 1.52
CA ASP A 72 10.11 13.70 1.43
C ASP A 72 10.86 12.95 2.54
N SER A 73 12.17 13.10 2.56
CA SER A 73 13.05 12.47 3.54
C SER A 73 12.84 12.96 4.99
N SER A 74 12.01 13.98 5.22
CA SER A 74 11.65 14.42 6.58
C SER A 74 10.70 13.43 7.27
N VAL A 75 9.96 12.66 6.49
CA VAL A 75 9.10 11.58 7.00
C VAL A 75 9.88 10.27 7.02
N PRO A 76 10.05 9.64 8.18
CA PRO A 76 10.73 8.35 8.27
C PRO A 76 10.02 7.29 7.43
N THR A 77 10.80 6.52 6.68
CA THR A 77 10.31 5.31 6.01
C THR A 77 10.11 4.19 7.04
N GLY A 78 9.27 3.23 6.73
CA GLY A 78 9.06 2.06 7.58
C GLY A 78 7.59 1.74 7.82
N PRO A 79 7.32 0.79 8.72
CA PRO A 79 5.97 0.24 8.92
C PRO A 79 4.94 1.28 9.37
N ASN A 80 5.32 2.23 10.18
CA ASN A 80 4.41 3.29 10.64
C ASN A 80 3.91 4.15 9.49
N ASN A 81 4.78 4.44 8.52
CA ASN A 81 4.39 5.18 7.32
C ASN A 81 3.43 4.36 6.45
N THR A 82 3.72 3.07 6.26
CA THR A 82 2.82 2.15 5.54
C THR A 82 1.45 2.06 6.22
N ILE A 83 1.43 1.89 7.54
CA ILE A 83 0.21 1.86 8.35
C ILE A 83 -0.58 3.16 8.19
N GLN A 84 0.09 4.31 8.25
CA GLN A 84 -0.55 5.61 8.09
C GLN A 84 -1.17 5.78 6.70
N CYS A 85 -0.49 5.32 5.65
CA CYS A 85 -1.02 5.33 4.29
C CYS A 85 -2.26 4.45 4.15
N ILE A 86 -2.22 3.24 4.72
CA ILE A 86 -3.35 2.31 4.73
C ILE A 86 -4.54 2.93 5.49
N TRP A 87 -4.30 3.45 6.69
CA TRP A 87 -5.33 4.08 7.52
C TRP A 87 -5.99 5.25 6.81
N ASN A 88 -5.20 6.17 6.27
CA ASN A 88 -5.71 7.33 5.55
C ASN A 88 -6.53 6.90 4.33
N ALA A 89 -6.07 5.91 3.57
CA ALA A 89 -6.79 5.40 2.41
C ALA A 89 -8.13 4.77 2.80
N LEU A 90 -8.17 3.94 3.85
CA LEU A 90 -9.40 3.35 4.38
C LEU A 90 -10.36 4.43 4.87
N PHE A 91 -9.85 5.43 5.59
CA PHE A 91 -10.65 6.53 6.11
C PHE A 91 -11.27 7.37 4.99
N GLU A 92 -10.49 7.77 3.99
CA GLU A 92 -11.01 8.54 2.85
C GLU A 92 -12.02 7.73 2.02
N GLN A 93 -11.73 6.45 1.82
CA GLN A 93 -12.65 5.57 1.09
C GLN A 93 -13.95 5.31 1.87
N SER A 94 -13.91 5.25 3.20
CA SER A 94 -15.09 5.06 4.04
C SER A 94 -16.09 6.22 3.99
N LYS A 95 -15.64 7.42 3.60
CA LYS A 95 -16.52 8.58 3.38
C LYS A 95 -17.36 8.44 2.10
N ILE A 96 -16.89 7.64 1.15
CA ILE A 96 -17.52 7.47 -0.18
C ILE A 96 -18.36 6.20 -0.19
N GLN A 97 -17.89 5.15 0.45
CA GLN A 97 -18.50 3.83 0.44
C GLN A 97 -18.34 3.17 1.81
N ARG A 98 -19.38 2.49 2.27
CA ARG A 98 -19.33 1.78 3.56
C ARG A 98 -18.20 0.74 3.55
N LEU A 99 -17.47 0.66 4.65
CA LEU A 99 -16.42 -0.33 4.85
C LEU A 99 -17.04 -1.74 4.85
N PRO A 100 -16.54 -2.67 4.04
CA PRO A 100 -17.02 -4.04 4.03
C PRO A 100 -16.50 -4.80 5.25
N PRO A 101 -17.10 -5.95 5.60
CA PRO A 101 -16.64 -6.75 6.72
C PRO A 101 -15.25 -7.38 6.53
N ILE A 102 -14.85 -7.64 5.29
CA ILE A 102 -13.59 -8.35 4.97
C ILE A 102 -12.64 -7.42 4.21
N LEU A 103 -11.39 -7.37 4.66
CA LEU A 103 -10.30 -6.66 3.99
C LEU A 103 -9.17 -7.62 3.64
N TYR A 104 -8.90 -7.77 2.35
CA TYR A 104 -7.68 -8.40 1.86
C TYR A 104 -6.60 -7.34 1.73
N ILE A 105 -5.44 -7.53 2.35
CA ILE A 105 -4.29 -6.64 2.22
C ILE A 105 -3.19 -7.39 1.49
N GLN A 106 -2.81 -6.86 0.34
CA GLN A 106 -1.70 -7.35 -0.45
C GLN A 106 -0.52 -6.41 -0.32
N LEU A 107 0.57 -6.91 0.22
CA LEU A 107 1.81 -6.17 0.45
C LEU A 107 2.93 -6.80 -0.34
N ASP A 108 3.92 -5.98 -0.72
CA ASP A 108 5.19 -6.46 -1.22
C ASP A 108 5.92 -7.28 -0.13
N ASN A 109 6.77 -8.21 -0.57
CA ASN A 109 7.51 -9.13 0.29
C ASN A 109 8.76 -8.50 0.95
N THR A 110 8.89 -7.18 0.95
CA THR A 110 9.98 -6.50 1.64
C THR A 110 9.85 -6.68 3.15
N ALA A 111 10.81 -7.41 3.71
CA ALA A 111 10.77 -7.85 5.11
C ALA A 111 10.87 -6.68 6.10
N SER A 112 11.48 -5.55 5.70
CA SER A 112 11.70 -4.40 6.57
C SER A 112 10.44 -3.56 6.79
N ASP A 113 9.59 -3.42 5.78
CA ASP A 113 8.51 -2.43 5.79
C ASP A 113 7.13 -3.06 5.93
N ASN A 114 6.93 -4.26 5.38
CA ASN A 114 5.60 -4.82 5.19
C ASN A 114 5.34 -6.13 5.96
N LYS A 115 6.38 -6.90 6.29
CA LYS A 115 6.26 -8.18 7.03
C LYS A 115 6.52 -8.02 8.51
N ASN A 116 6.38 -6.85 9.07
CA ASN A 116 6.68 -6.71 10.45
C ASN A 116 5.40 -6.85 11.31
N HIS A 117 5.61 -7.19 12.57
CA HIS A 117 4.55 -7.38 13.54
C HIS A 117 3.63 -6.16 13.70
N HIS A 118 4.13 -4.93 13.47
CA HIS A 118 3.33 -3.72 13.61
C HIS A 118 2.18 -3.63 12.60
N VAL A 119 2.39 -4.08 11.36
CA VAL A 119 1.31 -4.13 10.37
C VAL A 119 0.26 -5.18 10.75
N LEU A 120 0.70 -6.31 11.31
CA LEU A 120 -0.21 -7.34 11.82
C LEU A 120 -0.98 -6.86 13.07
N GLU A 121 -0.30 -6.17 13.99
CA GLU A 121 -0.92 -5.55 15.17
C GLU A 121 -1.98 -4.51 14.76
N PHE A 122 -1.66 -3.67 13.78
CA PHE A 122 -2.62 -2.71 13.23
C PHE A 122 -3.87 -3.40 12.64
N ALA A 123 -3.69 -4.51 11.92
CA ALA A 123 -4.81 -5.28 11.40
C ALA A 123 -5.65 -5.92 12.52
N SER A 124 -5.01 -6.45 13.55
CA SER A 124 -5.70 -6.96 14.74
C SER A 124 -6.52 -5.87 15.42
N TRP A 125 -5.93 -4.68 15.57
CA TRP A 125 -6.63 -3.52 16.13
C TRP A 125 -7.87 -3.13 15.31
N LEU A 126 -7.80 -3.16 13.97
CA LEU A 126 -8.97 -2.88 13.11
C LEU A 126 -10.13 -3.86 13.35
N VAL A 127 -9.82 -5.11 13.67
CA VAL A 127 -10.83 -6.13 14.00
C VAL A 127 -11.34 -5.95 15.42
N GLU A 128 -10.47 -5.71 16.39
CA GLU A 128 -10.81 -5.51 17.80
C GLU A 128 -11.73 -4.29 18.00
N GLU A 129 -11.47 -3.19 17.28
CA GLU A 129 -12.31 -1.99 17.28
C GLU A 129 -13.57 -2.11 16.42
N ALA A 130 -13.84 -3.29 15.89
CA ALA A 130 -15.01 -3.61 15.07
C ALA A 130 -15.19 -2.76 13.80
N PHE A 131 -14.08 -2.20 13.26
CA PHE A 131 -14.09 -1.57 11.94
C PHE A 131 -14.27 -2.62 10.85
N LEU A 132 -13.69 -3.80 11.04
CA LEU A 132 -13.73 -4.94 10.14
C LEU A 132 -14.02 -6.21 10.93
N GLN A 133 -14.54 -7.24 10.26
CA GLN A 133 -14.71 -8.57 10.87
C GLN A 133 -13.46 -9.43 10.66
N GLU A 134 -12.79 -9.27 9.52
CA GLU A 134 -11.64 -10.07 9.15
C GLU A 134 -10.66 -9.29 8.29
N VAL A 135 -9.36 -9.45 8.56
CA VAL A 135 -8.27 -8.95 7.71
C VAL A 135 -7.40 -10.13 7.28
N ILE A 136 -7.21 -10.28 5.97
CA ILE A 136 -6.45 -11.37 5.38
C ILE A 136 -5.25 -10.80 4.61
N PHE A 137 -4.04 -11.17 5.03
CA PHE A 137 -2.82 -10.77 4.36
C PHE A 137 -2.41 -11.74 3.26
N THR A 138 -1.97 -11.17 2.14
CA THR A 138 -1.26 -11.89 1.09
C THR A 138 0.04 -11.15 0.77
N PHE A 139 1.15 -11.88 0.78
CA PHE A 139 2.46 -11.34 0.44
C PHE A 139 2.83 -11.77 -0.98
N GLN A 140 3.29 -10.83 -1.78
CA GLN A 140 3.81 -11.15 -3.12
C GLN A 140 5.14 -11.90 -2.95
N THR A 141 5.20 -13.09 -3.49
CA THR A 141 6.47 -13.78 -3.72
C THR A 141 6.82 -13.60 -5.18
N PHE A 142 7.84 -12.82 -5.48
CA PHE A 142 8.45 -12.87 -6.80
C PHE A 142 9.16 -14.23 -6.89
N SER A 143 8.64 -15.12 -7.73
CA SER A 143 9.41 -16.25 -8.21
C SER A 143 10.32 -15.70 -9.31
N ASP A 144 11.62 -15.74 -9.05
CA ASP A 144 12.65 -15.54 -10.07
C ASP A 144 12.46 -16.50 -11.25
#